data_2109e9b08dfd6c238f71fba9d1b4e6ad
#
_entry.id   2109e9b08dfd6c238f71fba9d1b4e6ad
#
_cell.length_a   1.000
_cell.length_b   1.000
_cell.length_c   1.000
_cell.angle_alpha   90.00
_cell.angle_beta   90.00
_cell.angle_gamma   90.00
#
_symmetry.space_group_name_H-M   'P 1'
#
loop_
_entity.id
_entity.type
_entity.pdbx_description
1 polymer ?
#
loop_
_entity_poly.entity_id
_entity_poly.type
_entity_poly.pdbx_seq_one_letter_code
_entity_poly.pdbx_strand_id
1 'polypeptide(L)'
;MSAKLVDYFNKQPRIGVLSTSNKEGMVDAAVFGSPMMVDEKTVVMGLGENRTFAYLQENPNAVFTIVEQGETFMDWKGLRIYLKMKEYATSGEKLDAYRRQVTEVAGEDAAAMIHASVTFEVGEVRPLIDMGQGWEKSI
;
A
#
# COMPACT_ATOMS: atom_id res chain seq x y z
N MET A 1 -0.87 19.15 -6.92
CA MET A 1 -1.53 18.01 -7.27
C MET A 1 -0.99 16.84 -6.60
N SER A 2 0.15 16.48 -7.01
CA SER A 2 0.77 15.29 -6.49
C SER A 2 1.02 15.36 -4.99
N ALA A 3 1.37 16.53 -4.46
CA ALA A 3 1.60 16.68 -3.02
C ALA A 3 0.39 16.31 -2.19
N LYS A 4 -0.80 16.65 -2.66
CA LYS A 4 -2.03 16.35 -1.92
C LYS A 4 -2.26 14.84 -1.79
N LEU A 5 -2.04 14.10 -2.87
CA LEU A 5 -2.20 12.65 -2.85
C LEU A 5 -1.13 12.00 -1.99
N VAL A 6 0.13 12.39 -2.16
CA VAL A 6 1.25 11.84 -1.40
C VAL A 6 1.07 12.11 0.09
N ASP A 7 0.71 13.33 0.44
CA ASP A 7 0.51 13.71 1.84
C ASP A 7 -0.62 12.91 2.48
N TYR A 8 -1.72 12.75 1.77
CA TYR A 8 -2.84 11.98 2.32
C TYR A 8 -2.48 10.51 2.46
N PHE A 9 -1.88 9.93 1.43
CA PHE A 9 -1.50 8.51 1.48
C PHE A 9 -0.61 8.23 2.67
N ASN A 10 0.36 9.10 2.94
CA ASN A 10 1.36 8.87 3.98
C ASN A 10 0.93 9.36 5.37
N LYS A 11 -0.23 9.97 5.49
CA LYS A 11 -0.70 10.51 6.77
C LYS A 11 -0.92 9.38 7.78
N GLN A 12 -0.47 9.60 9.02
CA GLN A 12 -0.62 8.64 10.10
C GLN A 12 -1.42 9.28 11.26
N PRO A 13 -2.15 8.51 12.05
CA PRO A 13 -2.33 7.05 11.90
C PRO A 13 -3.21 6.71 10.69
N ARG A 14 -3.06 5.50 10.20
CA ARG A 14 -3.74 5.10 8.97
C ARG A 14 -4.19 3.65 9.07
N ILE A 15 -5.44 3.38 8.67
CA ILE A 15 -5.91 2.02 8.46
C ILE A 15 -5.83 1.76 6.97
N GLY A 16 -4.97 0.83 6.58
CA GLY A 16 -4.77 0.48 5.18
C GLY A 16 -4.87 -1.02 4.97
N VAL A 17 -5.63 -1.40 3.96
CA VAL A 17 -5.85 -2.81 3.61
C VAL A 17 -5.36 -3.02 2.18
N LEU A 18 -4.45 -3.97 2.01
CA LEU A 18 -3.99 -4.35 0.67
C LEU A 18 -4.74 -5.59 0.23
N SER A 19 -5.41 -5.50 -0.90
CA SER A 19 -6.16 -6.60 -1.50
C SER A 19 -5.38 -7.12 -2.69
N THR A 20 -5.22 -8.44 -2.76
CA THR A 20 -4.44 -9.10 -3.80
C THR A 20 -5.21 -10.29 -4.35
N SER A 21 -4.70 -10.87 -5.43
CA SER A 21 -5.30 -12.06 -6.02
C SER A 21 -4.18 -12.96 -6.55
N ASN A 22 -4.44 -14.27 -6.54
CA ASN A 22 -3.50 -15.18 -7.20
C ASN A 22 -3.90 -15.36 -8.66
N LYS A 23 -3.18 -16.21 -9.40
CA LYS A 23 -3.43 -16.42 -10.82
C LYS A 23 -4.76 -17.10 -11.10
N GLU A 24 -5.37 -17.72 -10.09
CA GLU A 24 -6.64 -18.43 -10.22
C GLU A 24 -7.83 -17.55 -9.83
N GLY A 25 -7.58 -16.30 -9.47
CA GLY A 25 -8.65 -15.38 -9.10
C GLY A 25 -9.07 -15.46 -7.65
N MET A 26 -8.36 -16.23 -6.82
CA MET A 26 -8.60 -16.23 -5.37
C MET A 26 -8.13 -14.90 -4.81
N VAL A 27 -8.90 -14.31 -3.92
CA VAL A 27 -8.60 -12.98 -3.37
C VAL A 27 -8.19 -13.07 -1.92
N ASP A 28 -7.41 -12.09 -1.49
CA ASP A 28 -6.96 -11.97 -0.11
C ASP A 28 -6.91 -10.49 0.26
N ALA A 29 -7.09 -10.20 1.53
CA ALA A 29 -7.03 -8.82 2.02
C ALA A 29 -6.34 -8.84 3.37
N ALA A 30 -5.38 -7.93 3.55
CA ALA A 30 -4.61 -7.87 4.80
C ALA A 30 -4.28 -6.43 5.14
N VAL A 31 -4.21 -6.14 6.44
CA VAL A 31 -3.85 -4.81 6.93
C VAL A 31 -2.34 -4.64 6.90
N PHE A 32 -1.87 -3.53 6.35
CA PHE A 32 -0.45 -3.21 6.32
C PHE A 32 -0.22 -1.76 6.71
N GLY A 33 0.77 -1.53 7.56
CA GLY A 33 1.19 -0.18 7.94
C GLY A 33 2.35 0.35 7.12
N SER A 34 3.05 -0.52 6.38
CA SER A 34 4.31 -0.15 5.74
C SER A 34 4.22 0.60 4.40
N PRO A 35 3.13 0.49 3.60
CA PRO A 35 3.15 1.18 2.31
C PRO A 35 3.41 2.67 2.44
N MET A 36 4.29 3.18 1.58
CA MET A 36 4.66 4.59 1.53
C MET A 36 4.67 5.06 0.09
N MET A 37 4.02 6.19 -0.18
CA MET A 37 4.03 6.78 -1.51
C MET A 37 5.23 7.72 -1.61
N VAL A 38 6.16 7.40 -2.51
CA VAL A 38 7.36 8.22 -2.69
C VAL A 38 7.14 9.34 -3.69
N ASP A 39 6.24 9.13 -4.64
CA ASP A 39 5.71 10.16 -5.53
C ASP A 39 4.34 9.67 -5.98
N GLU A 40 3.61 10.47 -6.76
CA GLU A 40 2.24 10.13 -7.12
C GLU A 40 2.12 8.90 -8.01
N LYS A 41 3.24 8.38 -8.51
CA LYS A 41 3.26 7.20 -9.38
C LYS A 41 3.83 5.96 -8.71
N THR A 42 4.39 6.08 -7.51
CA THR A 42 5.21 5.02 -6.93
C THR A 42 4.90 4.81 -5.46
N VAL A 43 4.61 3.56 -5.10
CA VAL A 43 4.43 3.15 -3.71
C VAL A 43 5.44 2.04 -3.42
N VAL A 44 6.09 2.12 -2.27
CA VAL A 44 7.02 1.08 -1.82
C VAL A 44 6.51 0.51 -0.50
N MET A 45 6.80 -0.77 -0.25
CA MET A 45 6.45 -1.39 1.02
C MET A 45 7.35 -2.59 1.29
N GLY A 46 7.39 -3.02 2.54
CA GLY A 46 8.03 -4.27 2.92
C GLY A 46 6.99 -5.35 3.16
N LEU A 47 7.34 -6.56 2.79
CA LEU A 47 6.48 -7.72 3.00
C LEU A 47 7.26 -8.84 3.67
N GLY A 48 6.58 -9.56 4.55
CA GLY A 48 7.10 -10.83 5.06
C GLY A 48 6.92 -11.92 4.02
N GLU A 49 7.34 -13.13 4.39
CA GLU A 49 7.12 -14.30 3.53
C GLU A 49 5.71 -14.81 3.81
N ASN A 50 4.72 -14.21 3.19
CA ASN A 50 3.32 -14.42 3.50
C ASN A 50 2.50 -14.61 2.23
N ARG A 51 1.19 -14.81 2.41
CA ARG A 51 0.27 -15.02 1.30
C ARG A 51 0.22 -13.81 0.36
N THR A 52 0.28 -12.61 0.92
CA THR A 52 0.27 -11.40 0.09
C THR A 52 1.42 -11.41 -0.91
N PHE A 53 2.62 -11.72 -0.44
CA PHE A 53 3.78 -11.76 -1.32
C PHE A 53 3.66 -12.88 -2.35
N ALA A 54 3.19 -14.06 -1.92
CA ALA A 54 2.98 -15.18 -2.84
C ALA A 54 1.98 -14.82 -3.94
N TYR A 55 0.88 -14.18 -3.59
CA TYR A 55 -0.14 -13.78 -4.56
C TYR A 55 0.40 -12.74 -5.54
N LEU A 56 1.17 -11.77 -5.04
CA LEU A 56 1.73 -10.73 -5.91
C LEU A 56 2.70 -11.30 -6.94
N GLN A 57 3.39 -12.39 -6.61
CA GLN A 57 4.28 -13.03 -7.57
C GLN A 57 3.51 -13.72 -8.70
N GLU A 58 2.26 -14.11 -8.44
CA GLU A 58 1.40 -14.72 -9.45
C GLU A 58 0.57 -13.69 -10.21
N ASN A 59 0.18 -12.61 -9.54
CA ASN A 59 -0.66 -11.57 -10.13
C ASN A 59 -0.21 -10.23 -9.53
N PRO A 60 0.36 -9.34 -10.35
CA PRO A 60 0.95 -8.10 -9.82
C PRO A 60 -0.06 -7.02 -9.44
N ASN A 61 -1.34 -7.24 -9.70
CA ASN A 61 -2.37 -6.23 -9.45
C ASN A 61 -2.84 -6.27 -8.00
N ALA A 62 -3.03 -5.09 -7.41
CA ALA A 62 -3.47 -4.96 -6.03
C ALA A 62 -4.25 -3.67 -5.86
N VAL A 63 -4.97 -3.55 -4.76
CA VAL A 63 -5.64 -2.31 -4.38
C VAL A 63 -5.31 -2.04 -2.92
N PHE A 64 -4.83 -0.82 -2.64
CA PHE A 64 -4.62 -0.40 -1.25
C PHE A 64 -5.76 0.53 -0.87
N THR A 65 -6.53 0.13 0.15
CA THR A 65 -7.70 0.87 0.61
C THR A 65 -7.37 1.54 1.92
N ILE A 66 -7.49 2.88 1.96
CA ILE A 66 -7.30 3.68 3.18
C ILE A 66 -8.67 4.07 3.69
N VAL A 67 -8.92 3.85 4.98
CA VAL A 67 -10.23 4.08 5.59
C VAL A 67 -10.10 5.03 6.77
N GLU A 68 -10.86 6.13 6.75
CA GLU A 68 -11.06 7.00 7.92
C GLU A 68 -12.54 6.99 8.22
N GLN A 69 -12.90 6.35 9.32
CA GLN A 69 -14.30 6.24 9.72
C GLN A 69 -14.82 7.57 10.21
N GLY A 70 -16.01 7.96 9.72
CA GLY A 70 -16.74 9.10 10.22
C GLY A 70 -17.94 8.64 11.06
N GLU A 71 -18.86 9.55 11.34
CA GLU A 71 -20.04 9.24 12.15
C GLU A 71 -21.10 8.48 11.37
N THR A 72 -21.25 8.82 10.09
CA THR A 72 -22.15 8.10 9.20
C THR A 72 -21.32 7.70 7.98
N PHE A 73 -21.85 6.74 7.25
CA PHE A 73 -21.16 6.27 6.05
C PHE A 73 -20.88 7.41 5.05
N MET A 74 -21.70 8.47 5.06
CA MET A 74 -21.48 9.62 4.16
C MET A 74 -20.28 10.48 4.58
N ASP A 75 -19.86 10.38 5.84
CA ASP A 75 -18.72 11.15 6.37
C ASP A 75 -17.41 10.40 6.28
N TRP A 76 -17.43 9.15 5.89
CA TRP A 76 -16.21 8.35 5.81
C TRP A 76 -15.32 8.89 4.70
N LYS A 77 -14.03 8.98 4.99
CA LYS A 77 -13.02 9.44 4.04
C LYS A 77 -12.06 8.32 3.73
N GLY A 78 -11.35 8.47 2.64
CA GLY A 78 -10.34 7.51 2.26
C GLY A 78 -10.24 7.36 0.76
N LEU A 79 -9.34 6.48 0.36
CA LEU A 79 -9.02 6.26 -1.05
C LEU A 79 -8.87 4.78 -1.33
N ARG A 80 -9.08 4.41 -2.58
CA ARG A 80 -8.67 3.13 -3.13
C ARG A 80 -7.61 3.42 -4.18
N ILE A 81 -6.41 2.95 -3.93
CA ILE A 81 -5.28 3.20 -4.82
C ILE A 81 -4.96 1.88 -5.53
N TYR A 82 -5.13 1.87 -6.85
CA TYR A 82 -4.89 0.69 -7.68
C TYR A 82 -3.43 0.63 -8.02
N LEU A 83 -2.81 -0.52 -7.74
CA LEU A 83 -1.37 -0.70 -7.79
C LEU A 83 -1.01 -1.87 -8.68
N LYS A 84 0.16 -1.78 -9.31
CA LYS A 84 0.72 -2.91 -10.04
C LYS A 84 2.17 -3.07 -9.61
N MET A 85 2.51 -4.27 -9.12
CA MET A 85 3.88 -4.54 -8.71
C MET A 85 4.79 -4.53 -9.92
N LYS A 86 5.84 -3.70 -9.87
CA LYS A 86 6.80 -3.58 -10.95
C LYS A 86 8.07 -4.36 -10.66
N GLU A 87 8.46 -4.41 -9.39
CA GLU A 87 9.66 -5.15 -9.00
C GLU A 87 9.62 -5.46 -7.52
N TYR A 88 10.43 -6.44 -7.13
CA TYR A 88 10.66 -6.73 -5.71
C TYR A 88 12.09 -7.20 -5.54
N ALA A 89 12.60 -7.09 -4.31
CA ALA A 89 13.94 -7.56 -3.98
C ALA A 89 13.88 -8.37 -2.69
N THR A 90 14.41 -9.60 -2.76
CA THR A 90 14.52 -10.48 -1.59
C THR A 90 15.94 -10.51 -1.05
N SER A 91 16.85 -9.76 -1.67
CA SER A 91 18.24 -9.64 -1.24
C SER A 91 18.84 -8.42 -1.93
N GLY A 92 20.04 -8.02 -1.51
CA GLY A 92 20.79 -6.97 -2.17
C GLY A 92 20.59 -5.60 -1.55
N GLU A 93 21.17 -4.60 -2.19
CA GLU A 93 21.25 -3.25 -1.62
C GLU A 93 19.88 -2.59 -1.45
N LYS A 94 18.97 -2.83 -2.38
CA LYS A 94 17.63 -2.22 -2.31
C LYS A 94 16.88 -2.70 -1.07
N LEU A 95 16.93 -3.99 -0.81
CA LEU A 95 16.30 -4.55 0.38
C LEU A 95 17.03 -4.07 1.65
N ASP A 96 18.36 -4.04 1.61
CA ASP A 96 19.16 -3.60 2.75
C ASP A 96 18.86 -2.14 3.10
N ALA A 97 18.76 -1.30 2.08
CA ALA A 97 18.43 0.12 2.27
C ALA A 97 17.03 0.28 2.88
N TYR A 98 16.08 -0.50 2.39
CA TYR A 98 14.72 -0.44 2.93
C TYR A 98 14.68 -0.89 4.39
N ARG A 99 15.39 -1.96 4.73
CA ARG A 99 15.46 -2.45 6.11
C ARG A 99 16.12 -1.42 7.04
N ARG A 100 17.15 -0.70 6.57
CA ARG A 100 17.76 0.36 7.37
C ARG A 100 16.76 1.45 7.71
N GLN A 101 15.93 1.84 6.72
CA GLN A 101 14.89 2.84 6.95
C GLN A 101 13.88 2.36 7.99
N VAL A 102 13.44 1.10 7.89
CA VAL A 102 12.49 0.53 8.83
C VAL A 102 13.08 0.45 10.23
N THR A 103 14.37 0.10 10.34
CA THR A 103 15.05 0.05 11.63
C THR A 103 15.00 1.40 12.34
N GLU A 104 15.21 2.48 11.59
CA GLU A 104 15.19 3.83 12.16
C GLU A 104 13.82 4.24 12.65
N VAL A 105 12.76 3.77 11.99
CA VAL A 105 11.39 4.19 12.29
C VAL A 105 10.71 3.24 13.27
N ALA A 106 10.93 1.94 13.15
CA ALA A 106 10.16 0.93 13.88
C ALA A 106 11.03 -0.10 14.62
N GLY A 107 12.37 0.01 14.54
CA GLY A 107 13.28 -0.86 15.27
C GLY A 107 13.71 -2.10 14.50
N GLU A 108 14.70 -2.79 15.08
CA GLU A 108 15.33 -3.95 14.45
C GLU A 108 14.39 -5.13 14.28
N ASP A 109 13.49 -5.32 15.26
CA ASP A 109 12.57 -6.45 15.19
C ASP A 109 11.62 -6.33 14.01
N ALA A 110 11.11 -5.13 13.76
CA ALA A 110 10.25 -4.87 12.61
C ALA A 110 11.01 -5.08 11.31
N ALA A 111 12.25 -4.58 11.24
CA ALA A 111 13.08 -4.74 10.04
C ALA A 111 13.39 -6.20 9.76
N ALA A 112 13.60 -7.00 10.81
CA ALA A 112 13.92 -8.42 10.65
C ALA A 112 12.78 -9.23 10.06
N MET A 113 11.54 -8.76 10.19
CA MET A 113 10.37 -9.44 9.64
C MET A 113 10.20 -9.21 8.14
N ILE A 114 10.95 -8.29 7.56
CA ILE A 114 10.81 -7.97 6.15
C ILE A 114 11.62 -8.95 5.31
N HIS A 115 10.91 -9.71 4.48
CA HIS A 115 11.49 -10.67 3.55
C HIS A 115 11.79 -10.03 2.19
N ALA A 116 10.95 -9.08 1.78
CA ALA A 116 11.07 -8.46 0.47
C ALA A 116 10.72 -6.98 0.55
N SER A 117 11.40 -6.17 -0.26
CA SER A 117 10.96 -4.81 -0.56
C SER A 117 10.25 -4.86 -1.90
N VAL A 118 9.12 -4.17 -2.01
CA VAL A 118 8.25 -4.23 -3.17
C VAL A 118 7.98 -2.83 -3.67
N THR A 119 8.03 -2.65 -4.98
CA THR A 119 7.75 -1.37 -5.63
C THR A 119 6.54 -1.53 -6.54
N PHE A 120 5.55 -0.68 -6.33
CA PHE A 120 4.33 -0.65 -7.13
C PHE A 120 4.25 0.61 -7.97
N GLU A 121 3.67 0.48 -9.14
CA GLU A 121 3.25 1.62 -9.94
C GLU A 121 1.80 1.94 -9.61
N VAL A 122 1.51 3.23 -9.38
CA VAL A 122 0.16 3.70 -9.11
C VAL A 122 -0.59 3.85 -10.43
N GLY A 123 -1.75 3.22 -10.50
CA GLY A 123 -2.65 3.38 -11.64
C GLY A 123 -3.78 4.33 -11.28
N GLU A 124 -4.98 3.79 -11.16
CA GLU A 124 -6.17 4.58 -10.86
C GLU A 124 -6.25 4.90 -9.36
N VAL A 125 -6.80 6.07 -9.03
CA VAL A 125 -7.14 6.44 -7.64
C VAL A 125 -8.64 6.73 -7.62
N ARG A 126 -9.35 6.07 -6.70
CA ARG A 126 -10.80 6.24 -6.58
C ARG A 126 -11.16 6.57 -5.14
N PRO A 127 -12.31 7.25 -4.92
CA PRO A 127 -12.75 7.54 -3.55
C PRO A 127 -13.10 6.25 -2.82
N LEU A 128 -13.04 6.29 -1.48
CA LEU A 128 -13.42 5.15 -0.66
C LEU A 128 -14.88 4.77 -0.89
N ILE A 129 -15.77 5.75 -0.72
CA ILE A 129 -17.20 5.60 -1.02
C ILE A 129 -17.40 6.28 -2.38
N ASP A 130 -17.63 5.48 -3.39
CA ASP A 130 -17.61 5.96 -4.77
C ASP A 130 -19.02 6.26 -5.26
N MET A 131 -19.34 7.54 -5.38
CA MET A 131 -20.62 8.01 -5.91
C MET A 131 -20.40 8.83 -7.17
N GLY A 132 -19.30 8.59 -7.87
CA GLY A 132 -18.96 9.29 -9.09
C GLY A 132 -18.18 10.56 -8.91
N GLN A 133 -17.91 10.96 -7.65
CA GLN A 133 -17.13 12.15 -7.37
C GLN A 133 -15.63 11.87 -7.58
N GLY A 134 -14.85 12.92 -7.74
CA GLY A 134 -13.40 12.78 -7.79
C GLY A 134 -12.84 12.37 -6.43
N TRP A 135 -11.70 11.69 -6.43
CA TRP A 135 -11.09 11.20 -5.18
C TRP A 135 -10.72 12.35 -4.24
N GLU A 136 -10.45 13.53 -4.79
CA GLU A 136 -10.06 14.69 -3.98
C GLU A 136 -11.15 15.09 -2.98
N LYS A 137 -12.37 14.71 -3.25
CA LYS A 137 -13.50 15.03 -2.36
C LYS A 137 -13.67 14.00 -1.25
N SER A 138 -12.84 12.97 -1.24
CA SER A 138 -12.93 11.87 -0.27
C SER A 138 -11.80 11.91 0.77
N ILE A 139 -11.04 12.97 0.78
CA ILE A 139 -9.93 13.10 1.73
C ILE A 139 -9.97 14.40 2.49
#